data_bf361f87a40cf843f02d0d28647959dc
#
_entry.id   bf361f87a40cf843f02d0d28647959dc
#
_cell.length_a   1.000
_cell.length_b   1.000
_cell.length_c   1.000
_cell.angle_alpha   90.00
_cell.angle_beta   90.00
_cell.angle_gamma   90.00
#
_symmetry.space_group_name_H-M   'P 1'
#
loop_
_entity.id
_entity.type
_entity.pdbx_description
1 polymer ?
#
loop_
_entity_poly.entity_id
_entity_poly.type
_entity_poly.pdbx_seq_one_letter_code
_entity_poly.pdbx_strand_id
1 'polypeptide(L)'
;YAVIEMGASAQGEIGALGELVQPEIAMLTQIAPAHLDGFGSIEGVISGKSELFDNLPESGLAVLPEHLYVMPAIRRRIHSRVLTVGQGPSADICLNNIRLDSGQLKFECDGDSFRMNAPGKHFASSAGLCVAIARELGLTTAQIQTGLESFSPVEGRCCRRMIGDWTVLDDTYNASPISMSA
;
A
#
# COMPACT_ATOMS: atom_id res chain seq x y z
N TYR A 1 1.92 -16.19 -9.89
CA TYR A 1 1.02 -15.20 -9.28
C TYR A 1 0.80 -14.04 -10.26
N ALA A 2 -0.37 -13.40 -10.19
CA ALA A 2 -0.66 -12.13 -10.85
C ALA A 2 -0.90 -11.06 -9.76
N VAL A 3 -0.32 -9.87 -9.94
CA VAL A 3 -0.58 -8.70 -9.11
C VAL A 3 -1.30 -7.69 -9.97
N ILE A 4 -2.53 -7.35 -9.56
CA ILE A 4 -3.43 -6.50 -10.35
C ILE A 4 -3.79 -5.26 -9.54
N GLU A 5 -3.44 -4.07 -10.05
CA GLU A 5 -3.90 -2.81 -9.47
C GLU A 5 -5.32 -2.51 -9.94
N MET A 6 -6.19 -2.16 -8.99
CA MET A 6 -7.56 -1.74 -9.26
C MET A 6 -7.73 -0.27 -8.90
N GLY A 7 -8.07 0.55 -9.88
CA GLY A 7 -8.40 1.96 -9.69
C GLY A 7 -9.90 2.17 -9.76
N ALA A 8 -10.41 3.18 -9.02
CA ALA A 8 -11.80 3.61 -9.09
C ALA A 8 -11.94 5.10 -8.88
N SER A 9 -12.93 5.67 -9.52
CA SER A 9 -13.38 7.05 -9.40
C SER A 9 -14.81 7.17 -8.84
N ALA A 10 -15.56 6.06 -8.78
CA ALA A 10 -16.91 5.99 -8.22
C ALA A 10 -17.16 4.68 -7.47
N GLN A 11 -18.26 4.62 -6.72
CA GLN A 11 -18.71 3.39 -6.05
C GLN A 11 -19.13 2.33 -7.06
N GLY A 12 -18.94 1.04 -6.72
CA GLY A 12 -19.27 -0.12 -7.55
C GLY A 12 -18.17 -0.54 -8.53
N GLU A 13 -17.21 0.33 -8.85
CA GLU A 13 -16.16 0.03 -9.83
C GLU A 13 -15.16 -1.02 -9.30
N ILE A 14 -14.76 -0.93 -8.02
CA ILE A 14 -13.86 -1.93 -7.40
C ILE A 14 -14.58 -3.27 -7.24
N GLY A 15 -15.87 -3.26 -6.88
CA GLY A 15 -16.68 -4.47 -6.79
C GLY A 15 -16.73 -5.22 -8.12
N ALA A 16 -17.03 -4.52 -9.22
CA ALA A 16 -17.07 -5.11 -10.56
C ALA A 16 -15.71 -5.68 -11.00
N LEU A 17 -14.60 -4.96 -10.71
CA LEU A 17 -13.25 -5.46 -10.97
C LEU A 17 -12.92 -6.69 -10.11
N GLY A 18 -13.35 -6.70 -8.84
CA GLY A 18 -13.18 -7.83 -7.94
C GLY A 18 -13.90 -9.10 -8.43
N GLU A 19 -15.11 -8.96 -8.99
CA GLU A 19 -15.85 -10.08 -9.59
C GLU A 19 -15.09 -10.71 -10.77
N LEU A 20 -14.39 -9.90 -11.57
CA LEU A 20 -13.57 -10.39 -12.69
C LEU A 20 -12.29 -11.07 -12.22
N VAL A 21 -11.62 -10.48 -11.23
CA VAL A 21 -10.29 -10.93 -10.78
C VAL A 21 -10.39 -12.09 -9.79
N GLN A 22 -11.42 -12.12 -8.94
CA GLN A 22 -11.59 -13.12 -7.86
C GLN A 22 -10.31 -13.30 -7.04
N PRO A 23 -9.88 -12.27 -6.30
CA PRO A 23 -8.58 -12.30 -5.62
C PRO A 23 -8.55 -13.32 -4.49
N GLU A 24 -7.41 -14.01 -4.31
CA GLU A 24 -7.10 -14.81 -3.11
C GLU A 24 -6.49 -13.95 -2.01
N ILE A 25 -5.80 -12.86 -2.40
CA ILE A 25 -5.23 -11.86 -1.50
C ILE A 25 -5.69 -10.49 -1.96
N ALA A 26 -6.30 -9.72 -1.07
CA ALA A 26 -6.72 -8.36 -1.31
C ALA A 26 -5.90 -7.38 -0.47
N MET A 27 -5.21 -6.44 -1.10
CA MET A 27 -4.39 -5.43 -0.42
C MET A 27 -4.98 -4.03 -0.59
N LEU A 28 -5.35 -3.39 0.50
CA LEU A 28 -5.71 -1.98 0.54
C LEU A 28 -4.52 -1.15 1.04
N THR A 29 -3.99 -0.28 0.19
CA THR A 29 -2.76 0.47 0.52
C THR A 29 -3.04 1.74 1.31
N GLN A 30 -3.98 2.56 0.84
CA GLN A 30 -4.26 3.88 1.39
C GLN A 30 -5.69 4.32 1.05
N ILE A 31 -6.29 5.08 1.96
CA ILE A 31 -7.50 5.87 1.71
C ILE A 31 -7.17 7.34 1.94
N ALA A 32 -7.48 8.16 0.95
CA ALA A 32 -7.30 9.60 1.00
C ALA A 32 -8.46 10.28 0.26
N PRO A 33 -8.79 11.55 0.58
CA PRO A 33 -9.75 12.33 -0.20
C PRO A 33 -9.26 12.47 -1.65
N ALA A 34 -9.85 11.68 -2.55
CA ALA A 34 -9.57 11.70 -3.97
C ALA A 34 -10.86 11.34 -4.72
N HIS A 35 -11.03 11.86 -5.94
CA HIS A 35 -12.21 11.60 -6.78
C HIS A 35 -13.55 11.88 -6.06
N LEU A 36 -13.60 12.94 -5.23
CA LEU A 36 -14.77 13.27 -4.42
C LEU A 36 -16.01 13.58 -5.26
N ASP A 37 -15.84 14.04 -6.50
CA ASP A 37 -16.95 14.26 -7.44
C ASP A 37 -17.70 12.95 -7.75
N GLY A 38 -16.98 11.83 -7.88
CA GLY A 38 -17.59 10.52 -8.15
C GLY A 38 -17.98 9.75 -6.89
N PHE A 39 -17.22 9.87 -5.81
CA PHE A 39 -17.52 9.20 -4.54
C PHE A 39 -18.45 9.99 -3.62
N GLY A 40 -18.63 11.30 -3.86
CA GLY A 40 -19.50 12.19 -3.08
C GLY A 40 -18.90 12.67 -1.75
N SER A 41 -18.17 11.83 -1.04
CA SER A 41 -17.55 12.14 0.26
C SER A 41 -16.39 11.21 0.58
N ILE A 42 -15.67 11.47 1.68
CA ILE A 42 -14.61 10.56 2.16
C ILE A 42 -15.20 9.20 2.60
N GLU A 43 -16.41 9.19 3.16
CA GLU A 43 -17.12 7.95 3.49
C GLU A 43 -17.46 7.17 2.22
N GLY A 44 -17.80 7.86 1.12
CA GLY A 44 -17.97 7.26 -0.20
C GLY A 44 -16.68 6.65 -0.73
N VAL A 45 -15.53 7.31 -0.56
CA VAL A 45 -14.20 6.75 -0.92
C VAL A 45 -13.90 5.50 -0.09
N ILE A 46 -14.15 5.55 1.23
CA ILE A 46 -13.96 4.40 2.13
C ILE A 46 -14.84 3.24 1.67
N SER A 47 -16.13 3.50 1.44
CA SER A 47 -17.08 2.49 0.99
C SER A 47 -16.65 1.87 -0.35
N GLY A 48 -16.40 2.69 -1.37
CA GLY A 48 -16.05 2.21 -2.71
C GLY A 48 -14.72 1.44 -2.75
N LYS A 49 -13.68 1.93 -2.07
CA LYS A 49 -12.40 1.21 -2.03
C LYS A 49 -12.46 -0.09 -1.22
N SER A 50 -13.30 -0.16 -0.19
CA SER A 50 -13.48 -1.38 0.60
C SER A 50 -14.31 -2.46 -0.09
N GLU A 51 -14.97 -2.17 -1.24
CA GLU A 51 -15.59 -3.18 -2.11
C GLU A 51 -14.59 -4.26 -2.56
N LEU A 52 -13.28 -3.93 -2.51
CA LEU A 52 -12.21 -4.88 -2.76
C LEU A 52 -12.35 -6.19 -1.95
N PHE A 53 -12.90 -6.09 -0.74
CA PHE A 53 -13.05 -7.24 0.15
C PHE A 53 -14.33 -8.04 -0.07
N ASP A 54 -15.30 -7.53 -0.81
CA ASP A 54 -16.59 -8.21 -1.04
C ASP A 54 -16.42 -9.49 -1.88
N ASN A 55 -15.40 -9.53 -2.74
CA ASN A 55 -15.08 -10.68 -3.60
C ASN A 55 -13.93 -11.55 -3.07
N LEU A 56 -13.46 -11.27 -1.84
CA LEU A 56 -12.43 -12.07 -1.20
C LEU A 56 -13.08 -13.28 -0.51
N PRO A 57 -12.69 -14.53 -0.81
CA PRO A 57 -13.26 -15.71 -0.17
C PRO A 57 -12.91 -15.75 1.33
N GLU A 58 -13.70 -16.48 2.14
CA GLU A 58 -13.42 -16.65 3.57
C GLU A 58 -12.02 -17.23 3.84
N SER A 59 -11.54 -18.10 2.93
CA SER A 59 -10.18 -18.66 2.96
C SER A 59 -9.10 -17.69 2.49
N GLY A 60 -9.47 -16.51 1.98
CA GLY A 60 -8.56 -15.50 1.47
C GLY A 60 -7.84 -14.71 2.54
N LEU A 61 -7.06 -13.73 2.11
CA LEU A 61 -6.28 -12.86 2.98
C LEU A 61 -6.51 -11.39 2.65
N ALA A 62 -7.00 -10.62 3.60
CA ALA A 62 -7.02 -9.15 3.55
C ALA A 62 -5.75 -8.58 4.18
N VAL A 63 -5.03 -7.73 3.45
CA VAL A 63 -3.81 -7.06 3.94
C VAL A 63 -3.99 -5.56 3.85
N LEU A 64 -3.81 -4.85 4.96
CA LEU A 64 -4.05 -3.41 5.01
C LEU A 64 -3.29 -2.73 6.16
N PRO A 65 -3.10 -1.40 6.09
CA PRO A 65 -2.58 -0.66 7.22
C PRO A 65 -3.48 -0.75 8.46
N GLU A 66 -2.88 -0.89 9.63
CA GLU A 66 -3.61 -1.04 10.90
C GLU A 66 -4.62 0.10 11.12
N HIS A 67 -4.26 1.35 10.79
CA HIS A 67 -5.12 2.51 10.96
C HIS A 67 -6.37 2.49 10.06
N LEU A 68 -6.38 1.73 8.98
CA LEU A 68 -7.56 1.51 8.14
C LEU A 68 -8.46 0.41 8.72
N TYR A 69 -7.88 -0.62 9.30
CA TYR A 69 -8.64 -1.74 9.88
C TYR A 69 -9.50 -1.34 11.09
N VAL A 70 -9.11 -0.28 11.81
CA VAL A 70 -9.94 0.23 12.92
C VAL A 70 -11.22 0.92 12.43
N MET A 71 -11.34 1.24 11.15
CA MET A 71 -12.54 1.85 10.56
C MET A 71 -13.68 0.83 10.45
N PRO A 72 -14.83 1.04 11.11
CA PRO A 72 -15.92 0.06 11.10
C PRO A 72 -16.45 -0.26 9.70
N ALA A 73 -16.43 0.72 8.78
CA ALA A 73 -16.90 0.55 7.42
C ALA A 73 -16.05 -0.45 6.62
N ILE A 74 -14.74 -0.48 6.85
CA ILE A 74 -13.81 -1.44 6.25
C ILE A 74 -13.94 -2.79 6.92
N ARG A 75 -13.85 -2.80 8.26
CA ARG A 75 -13.85 -4.03 9.05
C ARG A 75 -15.07 -4.92 8.81
N ARG A 76 -16.25 -4.32 8.59
CA ARG A 76 -17.51 -5.06 8.37
C ARG A 76 -17.54 -5.80 7.03
N ARG A 77 -16.74 -5.41 6.05
CA ARG A 77 -16.68 -6.06 4.73
C ARG A 77 -15.69 -7.22 4.67
N ILE A 78 -14.81 -7.34 5.67
CA ILE A 78 -13.77 -8.37 5.68
C ILE A 78 -14.29 -9.58 6.46
N HIS A 79 -14.46 -10.70 5.77
CA HIS A 79 -14.89 -11.99 6.33
C HIS A 79 -13.78 -13.04 6.29
N SER A 80 -12.65 -12.71 5.70
CA SER A 80 -11.44 -13.53 5.58
C SER A 80 -10.46 -13.29 6.72
N ARG A 81 -9.34 -14.01 6.71
CA ARG A 81 -8.19 -13.70 7.57
C ARG A 81 -7.67 -12.29 7.26
N VAL A 82 -7.28 -11.56 8.29
CA VAL A 82 -6.72 -10.22 8.20
C VAL A 82 -5.26 -10.24 8.61
N LEU A 83 -4.45 -9.43 7.95
CA LEU A 83 -3.08 -9.13 8.33
C LEU A 83 -2.88 -7.62 8.26
N THR A 84 -2.67 -7.01 9.40
CA THR A 84 -2.47 -5.56 9.52
C THR A 84 -1.01 -5.20 9.59
N VAL A 85 -0.62 -4.10 8.95
CA VAL A 85 0.76 -3.59 8.95
C VAL A 85 0.76 -2.16 9.48
N GLY A 86 1.65 -1.85 10.40
CA GLY A 86 1.70 -0.52 11.00
C GLY A 86 2.86 -0.30 11.95
N GLN A 87 2.86 0.85 12.62
CA GLN A 87 3.83 1.21 13.66
C GLN A 87 3.21 1.16 15.07
N GLY A 88 1.92 0.92 15.15
CA GLY A 88 1.18 0.85 16.40
C GLY A 88 1.25 -0.55 17.02
N PRO A 89 0.86 -0.67 18.31
CA PRO A 89 0.91 -1.92 19.05
C PRO A 89 -0.16 -2.94 18.63
N SER A 90 -1.12 -2.53 17.81
CA SER A 90 -2.20 -3.39 17.30
C SER A 90 -1.93 -3.95 15.90
N ALA A 91 -0.81 -3.59 15.28
CA ALA A 91 -0.39 -4.16 14.02
C ALA A 91 0.08 -5.61 14.20
N ASP A 92 -0.40 -6.51 13.32
CA ASP A 92 0.10 -7.89 13.29
C ASP A 92 1.55 -7.94 12.81
N ILE A 93 1.92 -7.02 11.91
CA ILE A 93 3.28 -6.81 11.42
C ILE A 93 3.73 -5.39 11.76
N CYS A 94 4.77 -5.30 12.59
CA CYS A 94 5.23 -4.05 13.15
C CYS A 94 6.39 -3.46 12.33
N LEU A 95 6.21 -2.21 11.87
CA LEU A 95 7.24 -1.42 11.20
C LEU A 95 7.95 -0.51 12.19
N ASN A 96 9.27 -0.65 12.27
CA ASN A 96 10.12 0.12 13.19
C ASN A 96 11.30 0.74 12.44
N ASN A 97 12.01 1.66 13.10
CA ASN A 97 13.29 2.21 12.66
C ASN A 97 13.25 2.78 11.22
N ILE A 98 12.11 3.35 10.82
CA ILE A 98 11.93 3.92 9.47
C ILE A 98 12.79 5.18 9.33
N ARG A 99 13.78 5.12 8.43
CA ARG A 99 14.69 6.23 8.17
C ARG A 99 15.12 6.27 6.70
N LEU A 100 15.47 7.47 6.26
CA LEU A 100 16.18 7.67 4.99
C LEU A 100 17.67 7.80 5.29
N ASP A 101 18.47 7.06 4.59
CA ASP A 101 19.92 7.12 4.68
C ASP A 101 20.51 7.07 3.27
N SER A 102 21.24 8.13 2.90
CA SER A 102 21.89 8.25 1.59
C SER A 102 20.94 8.00 0.39
N GLY A 103 19.67 8.40 0.53
CA GLY A 103 18.64 8.26 -0.51
C GLY A 103 18.00 6.87 -0.60
N GLN A 104 18.28 6.00 0.38
CA GLN A 104 17.62 4.72 0.54
C GLN A 104 16.68 4.74 1.76
N LEU A 105 15.50 4.19 1.58
CA LEU A 105 14.61 3.88 2.68
C LEU A 105 15.13 2.64 3.42
N LYS A 106 15.30 2.75 4.73
CA LYS A 106 15.63 1.64 5.63
C LYS A 106 14.54 1.50 6.67
N PHE A 107 14.11 0.30 6.96
CA PHE A 107 13.10 0.00 7.97
C PHE A 107 13.28 -1.41 8.52
N GLU A 108 12.68 -1.66 9.65
CA GLU A 108 12.56 -3.00 10.24
C GLU A 108 11.11 -3.47 10.17
N CYS A 109 10.93 -4.77 9.95
CA CYS A 109 9.64 -5.42 9.87
C CYS A 109 9.71 -6.72 10.68
N ASP A 110 9.09 -6.75 11.88
CA ASP A 110 9.14 -7.86 12.84
C ASP A 110 10.56 -8.36 13.13
N GLY A 111 11.50 -7.43 13.31
CA GLY A 111 12.90 -7.75 13.63
C GLY A 111 13.81 -7.97 12.43
N ASP A 112 13.30 -8.22 11.24
CA ASP A 112 14.08 -8.24 10.00
C ASP A 112 14.33 -6.81 9.49
N SER A 113 15.58 -6.52 9.09
CA SER A 113 15.96 -5.23 8.52
C SER A 113 15.87 -5.28 7.00
N PHE A 114 15.23 -4.27 6.41
CA PHE A 114 15.07 -4.10 4.97
C PHE A 114 15.57 -2.74 4.48
N ARG A 115 15.96 -2.71 3.21
CA ARG A 115 16.29 -1.48 2.49
C ARG A 115 15.64 -1.48 1.11
N MET A 116 15.27 -0.28 0.63
CA MET A 116 14.58 -0.07 -0.63
C MET A 116 15.08 1.21 -1.28
N ASN A 117 15.22 1.23 -2.60
CA ASN A 117 15.61 2.41 -3.36
C ASN A 117 14.40 3.35 -3.54
N ALA A 118 13.93 3.94 -2.43
CA ALA A 118 12.78 4.83 -2.42
C ALA A 118 13.15 6.18 -1.78
N PRO A 119 12.73 7.31 -2.38
CA PRO A 119 13.19 8.64 -1.98
C PRO A 119 12.44 9.22 -0.77
N GLY A 120 11.46 8.52 -0.20
CA GLY A 120 10.62 9.02 0.89
C GLY A 120 10.26 7.96 1.92
N LYS A 121 10.07 8.40 3.18
CA LYS A 121 9.63 7.50 4.27
C LYS A 121 8.21 6.96 4.09
N HIS A 122 7.37 7.67 3.33
CA HIS A 122 5.99 7.25 3.04
C HIS A 122 5.92 5.91 2.29
N PHE A 123 6.96 5.51 1.56
CA PHE A 123 7.04 4.20 0.94
C PHE A 123 7.12 3.04 1.95
N ALA A 124 7.46 3.30 3.22
CA ALA A 124 7.62 2.25 4.22
C ALA A 124 6.32 1.46 4.47
N SER A 125 5.17 2.14 4.48
CA SER A 125 3.88 1.46 4.64
C SER A 125 3.61 0.48 3.50
N SER A 126 3.77 0.92 2.26
CA SER A 126 3.59 0.06 1.08
C SER A 126 4.62 -1.07 1.03
N ALA A 127 5.88 -0.79 1.37
CA ALA A 127 6.93 -1.80 1.47
C ALA A 127 6.59 -2.86 2.53
N GLY A 128 6.10 -2.44 3.69
CA GLY A 128 5.66 -3.35 4.74
C GLY A 128 4.50 -4.26 4.32
N LEU A 129 3.51 -3.71 3.60
CA LEU A 129 2.41 -4.51 3.02
C LEU A 129 2.96 -5.55 2.01
N CYS A 130 3.93 -5.16 1.18
CA CYS A 130 4.59 -6.10 0.26
C CYS A 130 5.37 -7.18 1.02
N VAL A 131 6.11 -6.84 2.08
CA VAL A 131 6.81 -7.81 2.94
C VAL A 131 5.81 -8.80 3.55
N ALA A 132 4.67 -8.31 4.05
CA ALA A 132 3.62 -9.13 4.63
C ALA A 132 3.13 -10.19 3.64
N ILE A 133 2.74 -9.76 2.44
CA ILE A 133 2.23 -10.66 1.39
C ILE A 133 3.34 -11.63 0.93
N ALA A 134 4.56 -11.15 0.74
CA ALA A 134 5.66 -12.00 0.29
C ALA A 134 5.99 -13.12 1.30
N ARG A 135 5.93 -12.84 2.61
CA ARG A 135 6.07 -13.85 3.65
C ARG A 135 4.93 -14.89 3.61
N GLU A 136 3.69 -14.43 3.42
CA GLU A 136 2.54 -15.32 3.27
C GLU A 136 2.65 -16.25 2.05
N LEU A 137 3.30 -15.78 0.99
CA LEU A 137 3.61 -16.57 -0.20
C LEU A 137 4.86 -17.45 -0.04
N GLY A 138 5.47 -17.47 1.14
CA GLY A 138 6.62 -18.32 1.46
C GLY A 138 7.97 -17.82 0.96
N LEU A 139 8.09 -16.54 0.60
CA LEU A 139 9.37 -15.97 0.20
C LEU A 139 10.29 -15.79 1.43
N THR A 140 11.55 -16.10 1.25
CA THR A 140 12.58 -15.85 2.27
C THR A 140 12.90 -14.37 2.41
N THR A 141 13.42 -13.95 3.57
CA THR A 141 13.88 -12.57 3.82
C THR A 141 14.85 -12.08 2.74
N ALA A 142 15.75 -12.95 2.25
CA ALA A 142 16.69 -12.62 1.18
C ALA A 142 16.01 -12.35 -0.16
N GLN A 143 14.99 -13.15 -0.52
CA GLN A 143 14.21 -12.93 -1.75
C GLN A 143 13.40 -11.64 -1.69
N ILE A 144 12.78 -11.36 -0.54
CA ILE A 144 12.05 -10.12 -0.28
C ILE A 144 12.98 -8.91 -0.39
N GLN A 145 14.17 -8.99 0.24
CA GLN A 145 15.18 -7.94 0.16
C GLN A 145 15.61 -7.67 -1.30
N THR A 146 15.84 -8.73 -2.09
CA THR A 146 16.17 -8.58 -3.50
C THR A 146 15.06 -7.87 -4.28
N GLY A 147 13.80 -8.22 -4.02
CA GLY A 147 12.64 -7.55 -4.62
C GLY A 147 12.57 -6.06 -4.26
N LEU A 148 12.76 -5.71 -2.99
CA LEU A 148 12.74 -4.32 -2.53
C LEU A 148 13.91 -3.49 -3.11
N GLU A 149 15.09 -4.08 -3.27
CA GLU A 149 16.24 -3.41 -3.90
C GLU A 149 16.05 -3.17 -5.41
N SER A 150 15.29 -4.03 -6.07
CA SER A 150 14.98 -3.88 -7.49
C SER A 150 13.93 -2.79 -7.77
N PHE A 151 13.28 -2.25 -6.73
CA PHE A 151 12.28 -1.20 -6.88
C PHE A 151 12.88 0.04 -7.52
N SER A 152 12.17 0.56 -8.51
CA SER A 152 12.44 1.85 -9.13
C SER A 152 11.11 2.60 -9.27
N PRO A 153 11.01 3.85 -8.79
CA PRO A 153 9.81 4.64 -8.97
C PRO A 153 9.44 4.79 -10.45
N VAL A 154 8.17 4.72 -10.75
CA VAL A 154 7.64 4.99 -12.10
C VAL A 154 7.76 6.47 -12.40
N GLU A 155 7.94 6.84 -13.67
CA GLU A 155 8.04 8.23 -14.12
C GLU A 155 6.90 9.10 -13.57
N GLY A 156 7.25 10.28 -13.07
CA GLY A 156 6.31 11.19 -12.40
C GLY A 156 5.85 10.77 -11.01
N ARG A 157 6.43 9.70 -10.43
CA ARG A 157 6.12 9.19 -9.09
C ARG A 157 7.36 9.22 -8.20
N CYS A 158 7.67 10.37 -7.62
CA CYS A 158 8.85 10.57 -6.77
C CYS A 158 10.18 10.16 -7.44
N CYS A 159 10.32 10.32 -8.75
CA CYS A 159 11.55 9.99 -9.48
C CYS A 159 12.64 11.01 -9.20
N ARG A 160 13.78 10.54 -8.71
CA ARG A 160 14.96 11.39 -8.52
C ARG A 160 15.75 11.47 -9.82
N ARG A 161 15.97 12.71 -10.32
CA ARG A 161 16.75 12.99 -11.53
C ARG A 161 17.83 14.01 -11.25
N MET A 162 18.94 13.92 -11.94
CA MET A 162 19.97 14.97 -11.99
C MET A 162 19.79 15.80 -13.26
N ILE A 163 19.68 17.11 -13.11
CA ILE A 163 19.60 18.07 -14.22
C ILE A 163 20.73 19.10 -14.00
N GLY A 164 21.86 18.92 -14.67
CA GLY A 164 23.09 19.63 -14.34
C GLY A 164 23.50 19.32 -12.90
N ASP A 165 23.70 20.35 -12.09
CA ASP A 165 24.08 20.22 -10.68
C ASP A 165 22.87 20.10 -9.73
N TRP A 166 21.66 20.09 -10.27
CA TRP A 166 20.42 20.05 -9.48
C TRP A 166 19.91 18.61 -9.31
N THR A 167 19.58 18.27 -8.07
CA THR A 167 18.75 17.09 -7.80
C THR A 167 17.29 17.50 -7.87
N VAL A 168 16.54 16.95 -8.82
CA VAL A 168 15.11 17.16 -9.00
C VAL A 168 14.37 15.92 -8.55
N LEU A 169 13.34 16.09 -7.72
CA LEU A 169 12.36 15.07 -7.38
C LEU A 169 11.13 15.29 -8.25
N ASP A 170 10.91 14.40 -9.21
CA ASP A 170 9.78 14.45 -10.12
C ASP A 170 8.61 13.64 -9.56
N ASP A 171 7.57 14.32 -9.08
CA ASP A 171 6.31 13.75 -8.58
C ASP A 171 5.11 14.43 -9.29
N THR A 172 5.20 14.55 -10.60
CA THR A 172 4.27 15.33 -11.43
C THR A 172 3.04 14.58 -11.90
N TYR A 173 2.94 13.28 -11.64
CA TYR A 173 1.82 12.46 -12.12
C TYR A 173 0.46 12.92 -11.56
N ASN A 174 0.39 13.24 -10.28
CA ASN A 174 -0.82 13.72 -9.61
C ASN A 174 -0.45 14.43 -8.32
N ALA A 175 -1.35 15.28 -7.82
CA ALA A 175 -1.17 15.99 -6.57
C ALA A 175 -2.44 15.92 -5.70
N SER A 176 -2.24 15.68 -4.42
CA SER A 176 -3.28 15.79 -3.39
C SER A 176 -2.69 16.46 -2.15
N PRO A 177 -3.48 17.05 -1.25
CA PRO A 177 -2.96 17.64 -0.02
C PRO A 177 -2.10 16.66 0.79
N ILE A 178 -2.47 15.39 0.84
CA ILE A 178 -1.73 14.35 1.57
C ILE A 178 -0.41 14.02 0.88
N SER A 179 -0.42 13.81 -0.45
CA SER A 179 0.81 13.48 -1.18
C SER A 179 1.81 14.63 -1.21
N MET A 180 1.33 15.88 -1.18
CA MET A 180 2.19 17.08 -1.13
C MET A 180 2.81 17.33 0.24
N SER A 181 2.33 16.66 1.29
CA SER A 181 2.82 16.75 2.67
C SER A 181 3.73 15.60 3.09
N ALA A 182 3.94 14.61 2.22
CA ALA A 182 4.63 13.34 2.51
C ALA A 182 6.20 13.43 2.44
#